data_ce147fcf3710b3dd139b0b06d8f03bdc
#
_entry.id   ce147fcf3710b3dd139b0b06d8f03bdc
#
_cell.length_a   1.000
_cell.length_b   1.000
_cell.length_c   1.000
_cell.angle_alpha   90.00
_cell.angle_beta   90.00
_cell.angle_gamma   90.00
#
_symmetry.space_group_name_H-M   'P 1'
#
loop_
_entity.id
_entity.type
_entity.pdbx_description
1 polymer ?
#
loop_
_entity_poly.entity_id
_entity_poly.type
_entity_poly.pdbx_seq_one_letter_code
_entity_poly.pdbx_strand_id
1 'polypeptide(L)'
;MERGIKFHSIYYRYFIFIFMYGLTVFYGITYHKVGNNNVDLDIGILEISLSPYQYAYMGFAILIVISILMHFACWKLSIGKSGIYIKKINITVPWEEVDAVAHVWINAVSGGGYPRSLYNRKSLIIYRKNALPICVYNISLLSIFLIKIIRPQVRSNILIASMASLLNVLLNLMVLYVGLVKHYDIKSIGMILGFIAIYSLKASLVPFILAAHQNAIHGKVIFHDSIQKRDRTKAIKI
;
A
#
# COMPACT_ATOMS: atom_id res chain seq x y z
N MET A 1 -3.08 -10.80 -25.47
CA MET A 1 -3.08 -10.17 -24.15
C MET A 1 -3.12 -8.65 -24.35
N GLU A 2 -4.26 -7.99 -24.13
CA GLU A 2 -4.36 -6.54 -24.33
C GLU A 2 -3.46 -5.79 -23.37
N ARG A 3 -2.82 -4.73 -23.86
CA ARG A 3 -1.94 -3.87 -23.07
C ARG A 3 -2.78 -2.99 -22.10
N GLY A 4 -2.91 -3.42 -20.84
CA GLY A 4 -3.52 -2.64 -19.79
C GLY A 4 -2.48 -2.03 -18.84
N ILE A 5 -2.89 -1.05 -18.04
CA ILE A 5 -2.07 -0.47 -16.98
C ILE A 5 -1.98 -1.44 -15.82
N LYS A 6 -0.75 -1.80 -15.45
CA LYS A 6 -0.45 -2.79 -14.41
C LYS A 6 -0.44 -2.16 -13.02
N PHE A 7 -1.07 -2.83 -12.07
CA PHE A 7 -1.07 -2.45 -10.65
C PHE A 7 -0.31 -3.46 -9.81
N HIS A 8 0.61 -2.95 -9.02
CA HIS A 8 1.47 -3.70 -8.12
C HIS A 8 0.92 -3.71 -6.71
N SER A 9 1.40 -4.64 -5.90
CA SER A 9 1.14 -4.63 -4.47
C SER A 9 1.61 -3.31 -3.83
N ILE A 10 0.83 -2.79 -2.88
CA ILE A 10 1.23 -1.61 -2.11
C ILE A 10 2.53 -1.89 -1.34
N TYR A 11 2.75 -3.12 -0.89
CA TYR A 11 3.98 -3.50 -0.19
C TYR A 11 5.24 -3.29 -1.04
N TYR A 12 5.15 -3.49 -2.34
CA TYR A 12 6.24 -3.16 -3.25
C TYR A 12 6.65 -1.68 -3.14
N ARG A 13 5.67 -0.76 -3.07
CA ARG A 13 5.94 0.67 -2.92
C ARG A 13 6.55 1.00 -1.56
N TYR A 14 6.11 0.35 -0.48
CA TYR A 14 6.72 0.50 0.85
C TYR A 14 8.16 -0.01 0.86
N PHE A 15 8.43 -1.14 0.22
CA PHE A 15 9.79 -1.66 0.09
C PHE A 15 10.72 -0.65 -0.60
N ILE A 16 10.30 -0.10 -1.75
CA ILE A 16 11.07 0.94 -2.46
C ILE A 16 11.29 2.17 -1.57
N PHE A 17 10.24 2.62 -0.87
CA PHE A 17 10.32 3.78 0.02
C PHE A 17 11.30 3.55 1.18
N ILE A 18 11.24 2.39 1.84
CA ILE A 18 12.15 2.04 2.94
C ILE A 18 13.60 1.95 2.42
N PHE A 19 13.78 1.38 1.24
CA PHE A 19 15.11 1.27 0.63
C PHE A 19 15.68 2.65 0.27
N MET A 20 14.86 3.54 -0.31
CA MET A 20 15.26 4.94 -0.58
C MET A 20 15.66 5.67 0.69
N TYR A 21 14.84 5.55 1.74
CA TYR A 21 15.13 6.16 3.02
C TYR A 21 16.43 5.62 3.63
N GLY A 22 16.61 4.30 3.60
CA GLY A 22 17.84 3.65 4.06
C GLY A 22 19.08 4.14 3.33
N LEU A 23 19.02 4.26 2.00
CA LEU A 23 20.13 4.82 1.19
C LEU A 23 20.43 6.27 1.57
N THR A 24 19.41 7.10 1.77
CA THR A 24 19.58 8.51 2.13
C THR A 24 20.26 8.65 3.50
N VAL A 25 19.81 7.86 4.48
CA VAL A 25 20.41 7.83 5.84
C VAL A 25 21.85 7.34 5.77
N PHE A 26 22.10 6.24 5.05
CA PHE A 26 23.44 5.69 4.87
C PHE A 26 24.38 6.70 4.21
N TYR A 27 23.93 7.37 3.15
CA TYR A 27 24.68 8.45 2.51
C TYR A 27 25.00 9.57 3.49
N GLY A 28 24.02 10.04 4.27
CA GLY A 28 24.21 11.10 5.26
C GLY A 28 25.24 10.74 6.33
N ILE A 29 25.20 9.51 6.85
CA ILE A 29 26.16 9.01 7.83
C ILE A 29 27.58 8.93 7.21
N THR A 30 27.70 8.40 6.00
CA THR A 30 28.98 8.27 5.30
C THR A 30 29.58 9.64 5.03
N TYR A 31 28.77 10.58 4.50
CA TYR A 31 29.22 11.95 4.25
C TYR A 31 29.68 12.67 5.52
N HIS A 32 28.95 12.48 6.63
CA HIS A 32 29.31 13.09 7.90
C HIS A 32 30.64 12.55 8.48
N LYS A 33 30.92 11.24 8.27
CA LYS A 33 32.14 10.60 8.76
C LYS A 33 33.37 10.87 7.89
N VAL A 34 33.21 10.85 6.58
CA VAL A 34 34.29 10.85 5.60
C VAL A 34 34.45 12.21 4.92
N GLY A 35 33.42 13.07 4.98
CA GLY A 35 33.40 14.36 4.28
C GLY A 35 33.39 14.16 2.76
N ASN A 36 34.28 14.89 2.08
CA ASN A 36 34.48 14.77 0.63
C ASN A 36 35.56 13.74 0.25
N ASN A 37 36.15 13.05 1.21
CA ASN A 37 37.18 12.06 0.91
C ASN A 37 36.55 10.82 0.26
N ASN A 38 37.34 10.13 -0.56
CA ASN A 38 36.93 8.88 -1.14
C ASN A 38 36.81 7.80 -0.05
N VAL A 39 35.84 6.92 -0.26
CA VAL A 39 35.65 5.71 0.55
C VAL A 39 36.15 4.53 -0.28
N ASP A 40 37.09 3.81 0.26
CA ASP A 40 37.64 2.62 -0.38
C ASP A 40 36.76 1.41 0.02
N LEU A 41 36.18 0.76 -0.98
CA LEU A 41 35.43 -0.49 -0.86
C LEU A 41 36.32 -1.62 -1.34
N ASP A 42 36.74 -2.45 -0.41
CA ASP A 42 37.37 -3.74 -0.71
C ASP A 42 36.26 -4.83 -0.82
N ILE A 43 36.03 -5.28 -2.05
CA ILE A 43 35.08 -6.39 -2.34
C ILE A 43 35.90 -7.67 -2.63
N GLY A 44 37.10 -7.78 -2.10
CA GLY A 44 37.93 -8.97 -2.18
C GLY A 44 38.62 -9.22 -3.53
N ILE A 45 37.98 -8.85 -4.64
CA ILE A 45 38.49 -8.98 -6.03
C ILE A 45 38.72 -7.61 -6.67
N LEU A 46 38.02 -6.58 -6.15
CA LEU A 46 38.03 -5.22 -6.69
C LEU A 46 38.13 -4.22 -5.54
N GLU A 47 39.19 -3.44 -5.52
CA GLU A 47 39.29 -2.21 -4.73
C GLU A 47 38.67 -1.06 -5.52
N ILE A 48 37.55 -0.55 -5.03
CA ILE A 48 36.84 0.56 -5.67
C ILE A 48 36.88 1.75 -4.74
N SER A 49 37.55 2.82 -5.17
CA SER A 49 37.56 4.09 -4.46
C SER A 49 36.46 5.00 -5.01
N LEU A 50 35.46 5.30 -4.22
CA LEU A 50 34.28 6.08 -4.65
C LEU A 50 34.12 7.33 -3.79
N SER A 51 33.84 8.45 -4.42
CA SER A 51 33.36 9.63 -3.70
C SER A 51 31.97 9.40 -3.11
N PRO A 52 31.56 10.12 -2.04
CA PRO A 52 30.21 10.00 -1.45
C PRO A 52 29.10 10.17 -2.48
N TYR A 53 29.27 11.06 -3.47
CA TYR A 53 28.31 11.27 -4.55
C TYR A 53 28.19 10.05 -5.46
N GLN A 54 29.31 9.43 -5.82
CA GLN A 54 29.32 8.21 -6.66
C GLN A 54 28.62 7.05 -5.96
N TYR A 55 28.76 6.92 -4.63
CA TYR A 55 28.00 5.97 -3.82
C TYR A 55 26.51 6.20 -3.91
N ALA A 56 26.08 7.46 -3.77
CA ALA A 56 24.67 7.79 -3.86
C ALA A 56 24.12 7.45 -5.26
N TYR A 57 24.83 7.83 -6.33
CA TYR A 57 24.42 7.51 -7.70
C TYR A 57 24.36 6.01 -7.97
N MET A 58 25.33 5.24 -7.47
CA MET A 58 25.34 3.78 -7.60
C MET A 58 24.13 3.16 -6.88
N GLY A 59 23.84 3.62 -5.64
CA GLY A 59 22.66 3.17 -4.89
C GLY A 59 21.36 3.48 -5.62
N PHE A 60 21.23 4.68 -6.20
CA PHE A 60 20.05 5.05 -7.00
C PHE A 60 19.95 4.23 -8.29
N ALA A 61 21.07 3.95 -8.98
CA ALA A 61 21.07 3.11 -10.17
C ALA A 61 20.61 1.69 -9.85
N ILE A 62 21.10 1.08 -8.78
CA ILE A 62 20.66 -0.23 -8.30
C ILE A 62 19.17 -0.21 -7.97
N LEU A 63 18.67 0.84 -7.29
CA LEU A 63 17.25 0.98 -6.97
C LEU A 63 16.39 1.05 -8.24
N ILE A 64 16.83 1.80 -9.26
CA ILE A 64 16.13 1.89 -10.54
C ILE A 64 16.05 0.51 -11.19
N VAL A 65 17.16 -0.21 -11.26
CA VAL A 65 17.19 -1.57 -11.83
C VAL A 65 16.26 -2.51 -11.09
N ILE A 66 16.32 -2.56 -9.75
CA ILE A 66 15.43 -3.37 -8.91
C ILE A 66 13.97 -2.96 -9.17
N SER A 67 13.67 -1.65 -9.25
CA SER A 67 12.32 -1.15 -9.50
C SER A 67 11.77 -1.60 -10.85
N ILE A 68 12.59 -1.60 -11.89
CA ILE A 68 12.25 -2.08 -13.22
C ILE A 68 11.97 -3.59 -13.18
N LEU A 69 12.87 -4.38 -12.59
CA LEU A 69 12.70 -5.83 -12.49
C LEU A 69 11.43 -6.20 -11.73
N MET A 70 11.18 -5.54 -10.61
CA MET A 70 9.99 -5.74 -9.79
C MET A 70 8.72 -5.29 -10.54
N HIS A 71 8.81 -4.25 -11.38
CA HIS A 71 7.68 -3.81 -12.22
C HIS A 71 7.21 -4.92 -13.17
N PHE A 72 8.11 -5.68 -13.74
CA PHE A 72 7.75 -6.80 -14.60
C PHE A 72 7.28 -8.04 -13.83
N ALA A 73 7.82 -8.29 -12.65
CA ALA A 73 7.57 -9.53 -11.88
C ALA A 73 6.34 -9.46 -10.97
N CYS A 74 6.17 -8.37 -10.21
CA CYS A 74 5.30 -8.33 -9.03
C CYS A 74 3.93 -7.65 -9.22
N TRP A 75 3.43 -7.51 -10.45
CA TRP A 75 2.09 -6.97 -10.66
C TRP A 75 0.99 -7.99 -10.37
N LYS A 76 -0.15 -7.51 -9.88
CA LYS A 76 -1.29 -8.32 -9.47
C LYS A 76 -2.47 -8.28 -10.43
N LEU A 77 -2.79 -7.08 -10.93
CA LEU A 77 -3.88 -6.88 -11.87
C LEU A 77 -3.51 -5.88 -12.96
N SER A 78 -4.18 -5.96 -14.08
CA SER A 78 -4.06 -5.03 -15.19
C SER A 78 -5.44 -4.55 -15.59
N ILE A 79 -5.58 -3.24 -15.81
CA ILE A 79 -6.83 -2.60 -16.22
C ILE A 79 -6.64 -2.11 -17.64
N GLY A 80 -7.47 -2.60 -18.55
CA GLY A 80 -7.42 -2.31 -19.99
C GLY A 80 -8.79 -1.97 -20.56
N LYS A 81 -8.84 -1.78 -21.89
CA LYS A 81 -10.09 -1.46 -22.60
C LYS A 81 -11.11 -2.60 -22.57
N SER A 82 -10.67 -3.85 -22.55
CA SER A 82 -11.53 -5.04 -22.53
C SER A 82 -12.03 -5.41 -21.15
N GLY A 83 -11.34 -5.02 -20.06
CA GLY A 83 -11.71 -5.40 -18.71
C GLY A 83 -10.56 -5.34 -17.72
N ILE A 84 -10.74 -6.07 -16.62
CA ILE A 84 -9.79 -6.18 -15.51
C ILE A 84 -9.19 -7.59 -15.54
N TYR A 85 -7.91 -7.69 -15.89
CA TYR A 85 -7.18 -8.97 -15.84
C TYR A 85 -6.51 -9.15 -14.48
N ILE A 86 -6.68 -10.34 -13.89
CA ILE A 86 -6.16 -10.69 -12.57
C ILE A 86 -5.13 -11.82 -12.73
N LYS A 87 -3.86 -11.49 -12.50
CA LYS A 87 -2.72 -12.38 -12.80
C LYS A 87 -2.78 -13.69 -12.04
N LYS A 88 -3.07 -13.66 -10.72
CA LYS A 88 -2.97 -14.84 -9.84
C LYS A 88 -3.92 -15.97 -10.22
N ILE A 89 -5.10 -15.64 -10.72
CA ILE A 89 -6.11 -16.62 -11.14
C ILE A 89 -6.24 -16.72 -12.66
N ASN A 90 -5.45 -15.93 -13.40
CA ASN A 90 -5.44 -15.91 -14.86
C ASN A 90 -6.83 -15.66 -15.48
N ILE A 91 -7.61 -14.75 -14.86
CA ILE A 91 -8.96 -14.42 -15.31
C ILE A 91 -9.02 -12.97 -15.77
N THR A 92 -9.68 -12.74 -16.91
CA THR A 92 -10.12 -11.41 -17.35
C THR A 92 -11.59 -11.27 -17.02
N VAL A 93 -11.94 -10.25 -16.23
CA VAL A 93 -13.31 -9.85 -15.97
C VAL A 93 -13.70 -8.78 -16.97
N PRO A 94 -14.53 -9.08 -17.97
CA PRO A 94 -14.95 -8.10 -18.97
C PRO A 94 -15.82 -7.03 -18.32
N TRP A 95 -15.85 -5.83 -18.92
CA TRP A 95 -16.61 -4.70 -18.33
C TRP A 95 -18.11 -4.97 -18.23
N GLU A 96 -18.66 -5.79 -19.11
CA GLU A 96 -20.09 -6.19 -19.12
C GLU A 96 -20.47 -6.99 -17.87
N GLU A 97 -19.50 -7.75 -17.33
CA GLU A 97 -19.66 -8.54 -16.11
C GLU A 97 -19.46 -7.69 -14.84
N VAL A 98 -18.73 -6.58 -14.92
CA VAL A 98 -18.47 -5.72 -13.76
C VAL A 98 -19.74 -4.93 -13.41
N ASP A 99 -20.30 -5.16 -12.22
CA ASP A 99 -21.41 -4.37 -11.67
C ASP A 99 -20.88 -3.12 -10.95
N ALA A 100 -19.92 -3.30 -10.06
CA ALA A 100 -19.33 -2.21 -9.30
C ALA A 100 -17.89 -2.55 -8.88
N VAL A 101 -17.13 -1.52 -8.50
CA VAL A 101 -15.83 -1.67 -7.88
C VAL A 101 -15.75 -0.86 -6.60
N ALA A 102 -15.08 -1.38 -5.57
CA ALA A 102 -14.91 -0.67 -4.32
C ALA A 102 -13.49 -0.83 -3.79
N HIS A 103 -12.95 0.26 -3.27
CA HIS A 103 -11.71 0.21 -2.49
C HIS A 103 -12.06 0.25 -1.01
N VAL A 104 -11.64 -0.77 -0.29
CA VAL A 104 -11.92 -0.94 1.14
C VAL A 104 -10.64 -1.26 1.89
N TRP A 105 -10.66 -1.06 3.21
CA TRP A 105 -9.59 -1.44 4.08
C TRP A 105 -10.09 -2.57 4.97
N ILE A 106 -9.49 -3.74 4.80
CA ILE A 106 -9.86 -4.93 5.55
C ILE A 106 -8.82 -5.13 6.64
N ASN A 107 -9.28 -5.20 7.89
CA ASN A 107 -8.41 -5.49 9.02
C ASN A 107 -7.94 -6.93 8.95
N ALA A 108 -6.64 -7.12 9.07
CA ALA A 108 -6.04 -8.42 9.19
C ALA A 108 -5.12 -8.46 10.41
N VAL A 109 -5.18 -9.58 11.14
CA VAL A 109 -4.27 -9.84 12.25
C VAL A 109 -3.19 -10.79 11.72
N SER A 110 -1.92 -10.41 11.84
CA SER A 110 -0.85 -11.33 11.48
C SER A 110 -0.84 -12.51 12.45
N GLY A 111 -0.91 -13.73 11.89
CA GLY A 111 -1.07 -14.94 12.69
C GLY A 111 0.24 -15.43 13.31
N GLY A 112 0.14 -16.27 14.31
CA GLY A 112 1.14 -17.25 14.74
C GLY A 112 2.19 -16.82 15.75
N GLY A 113 2.59 -15.54 15.83
CA GLY A 113 3.61 -15.05 16.76
C GLY A 113 3.11 -13.93 17.66
N TYR A 114 3.68 -13.77 18.84
CA TYR A 114 3.53 -12.59 19.67
C TYR A 114 4.68 -11.60 19.33
N PRO A 115 4.42 -10.27 19.26
CA PRO A 115 3.11 -9.61 19.38
C PRO A 115 2.28 -9.71 18.10
N ARG A 116 0.96 -9.84 18.25
CA ARG A 116 0.00 -9.80 17.13
C ARG A 116 -0.07 -8.39 16.59
N SER A 117 0.24 -8.19 15.33
CA SER A 117 0.07 -6.90 14.67
C SER A 117 -1.26 -6.81 13.94
N LEU A 118 -2.04 -5.78 14.26
CA LEU A 118 -3.22 -5.41 13.47
C LEU A 118 -2.76 -4.53 12.31
N TYR A 119 -3.06 -4.94 11.09
CA TYR A 119 -2.76 -4.14 9.90
C TYR A 119 -3.95 -4.08 8.95
N ASN A 120 -4.03 -2.99 8.20
CA ASN A 120 -5.09 -2.77 7.23
C ASN A 120 -4.64 -3.21 5.84
N ARG A 121 -5.35 -4.17 5.25
CA ARG A 121 -5.18 -4.52 3.85
C ARG A 121 -6.04 -3.61 2.99
N LYS A 122 -5.42 -2.72 2.24
CA LYS A 122 -6.10 -1.91 1.23
C LYS A 122 -6.44 -2.79 0.05
N SER A 123 -7.71 -2.97 -0.23
CA SER A 123 -8.19 -4.01 -1.15
C SER A 123 -9.13 -3.42 -2.19
N LEU A 124 -9.00 -3.90 -3.41
CA LEU A 124 -9.97 -3.63 -4.49
C LEU A 124 -10.94 -4.80 -4.55
N ILE A 125 -12.24 -4.52 -4.38
CA ILE A 125 -13.30 -5.49 -4.58
C ILE A 125 -13.96 -5.21 -5.92
N ILE A 126 -14.05 -6.25 -6.74
CA ILE A 126 -14.72 -6.25 -8.03
C ILE A 126 -16.02 -7.03 -7.87
N TYR A 127 -17.15 -6.32 -7.86
CA TYR A 127 -18.48 -6.94 -7.82
C TYR A 127 -18.88 -7.33 -9.23
N ARG A 128 -19.28 -8.59 -9.39
CA ARG A 128 -19.69 -9.16 -10.67
C ARG A 128 -21.19 -9.45 -10.68
N LYS A 129 -21.87 -9.28 -11.82
CA LYS A 129 -23.33 -9.42 -11.93
C LYS A 129 -23.81 -10.83 -11.58
N ASN A 130 -23.16 -11.87 -12.10
CA ASN A 130 -23.63 -13.25 -12.01
C ASN A 130 -22.59 -14.19 -11.37
N ALA A 131 -21.62 -13.65 -10.62
CA ALA A 131 -20.57 -14.44 -10.02
C ALA A 131 -20.10 -13.85 -8.68
N LEU A 132 -19.37 -14.64 -7.90
CA LEU A 132 -18.82 -14.18 -6.63
C LEU A 132 -17.88 -12.98 -6.84
N PRO A 133 -17.96 -11.97 -5.97
CA PRO A 133 -17.02 -10.86 -5.98
C PRO A 133 -15.57 -11.32 -5.89
N ILE A 134 -14.65 -10.56 -6.50
CA ILE A 134 -13.22 -10.83 -6.41
C ILE A 134 -12.59 -9.73 -5.54
N CYS A 135 -11.88 -10.14 -4.49
CA CYS A 135 -11.16 -9.24 -3.58
C CYS A 135 -9.66 -9.35 -3.82
N VAL A 136 -9.06 -8.31 -4.41
CA VAL A 136 -7.61 -8.23 -4.65
C VAL A 136 -6.97 -7.39 -3.56
N TYR A 137 -6.16 -8.02 -2.72
CA TYR A 137 -5.51 -7.39 -1.59
C TYR A 137 -4.31 -6.53 -1.98
N ASN A 138 -4.07 -5.50 -1.18
CA ASN A 138 -2.90 -4.62 -1.27
C ASN A 138 -2.79 -3.89 -2.61
N ILE A 139 -3.91 -3.40 -3.11
CA ILE A 139 -3.99 -2.59 -4.34
C ILE A 139 -4.19 -1.13 -3.98
N SER A 140 -3.58 -0.26 -4.75
CA SER A 140 -3.69 1.20 -4.61
C SER A 140 -5.08 1.70 -4.99
N LEU A 141 -5.56 2.73 -4.29
CA LEU A 141 -6.77 3.49 -4.64
C LEU A 141 -6.74 4.02 -6.09
N LEU A 142 -5.57 4.29 -6.65
CA LEU A 142 -5.41 4.73 -8.05
C LEU A 142 -6.04 3.77 -9.06
N SER A 143 -6.23 2.50 -8.71
CA SER A 143 -6.92 1.53 -9.57
C SER A 143 -8.38 1.93 -9.84
N ILE A 144 -9.09 2.46 -8.84
CA ILE A 144 -10.48 2.94 -9.05
C ILE A 144 -10.51 4.21 -9.90
N PHE A 145 -9.58 5.13 -9.72
CA PHE A 145 -9.49 6.32 -10.57
C PHE A 145 -9.28 5.93 -12.02
N LEU A 146 -8.39 4.99 -12.31
CA LEU A 146 -8.19 4.49 -13.67
C LEU A 146 -9.44 3.79 -14.23
N ILE A 147 -10.13 2.98 -13.41
CA ILE A 147 -11.39 2.35 -13.82
C ILE A 147 -12.42 3.43 -14.21
N LYS A 148 -12.54 4.50 -13.41
CA LYS A 148 -13.45 5.60 -13.69
C LYS A 148 -13.08 6.40 -14.95
N ILE A 149 -11.80 6.51 -15.28
CA ILE A 149 -11.35 7.15 -16.52
C ILE A 149 -11.72 6.28 -17.73
N ILE A 150 -11.50 4.97 -17.65
CA ILE A 150 -11.76 4.04 -18.78
C ILE A 150 -13.26 3.75 -18.92
N ARG A 151 -13.97 3.59 -17.80
CA ARG A 151 -15.41 3.26 -17.73
C ARG A 151 -16.12 4.10 -16.66
N PRO A 152 -16.52 5.34 -16.98
CA PRO A 152 -17.21 6.23 -16.02
C PRO A 152 -18.52 5.67 -15.47
N GLN A 153 -19.17 4.80 -16.22
CA GLN A 153 -20.48 4.21 -15.86
C GLN A 153 -20.38 3.18 -14.72
N VAL A 154 -19.22 2.56 -14.49
CA VAL A 154 -19.04 1.57 -13.43
C VAL A 154 -19.26 2.22 -12.07
N ARG A 155 -20.19 1.70 -11.28
CA ARG A 155 -20.45 2.17 -9.92
C ARG A 155 -19.21 1.98 -9.04
N SER A 156 -18.89 2.98 -8.21
CA SER A 156 -17.73 2.87 -7.33
C SER A 156 -17.88 3.70 -6.07
N ASN A 157 -17.15 3.34 -5.03
CA ASN A 157 -17.05 4.12 -3.80
C ASN A 157 -15.90 5.13 -3.81
N ILE A 158 -15.51 5.63 -4.99
CA ILE A 158 -14.32 6.50 -5.16
C ILE A 158 -14.32 7.68 -4.19
N LEU A 159 -15.47 8.34 -3.98
CA LEU A 159 -15.58 9.50 -3.10
C LEU A 159 -15.24 9.12 -1.65
N ILE A 160 -15.93 8.11 -1.10
CA ILE A 160 -15.73 7.67 0.29
C ILE A 160 -14.33 7.11 0.50
N ALA A 161 -13.80 6.34 -0.44
CA ALA A 161 -12.45 5.81 -0.38
C ALA A 161 -11.39 6.93 -0.46
N SER A 162 -11.64 7.98 -1.24
CA SER A 162 -10.77 9.16 -1.32
C SER A 162 -10.80 9.97 -0.03
N MET A 163 -11.98 10.20 0.55
CA MET A 163 -12.13 10.88 1.85
C MET A 163 -11.42 10.11 2.97
N ALA A 164 -11.59 8.79 3.01
CA ALA A 164 -10.90 7.94 3.98
C ALA A 164 -9.36 7.99 3.81
N SER A 165 -8.89 8.03 2.56
CA SER A 165 -7.46 8.16 2.27
C SER A 165 -6.93 9.54 2.63
N LEU A 166 -7.68 10.61 2.38
CA LEU A 166 -7.34 11.97 2.79
C LEU A 166 -7.27 12.10 4.31
N LEU A 167 -8.27 11.60 5.02
CA LEU A 167 -8.28 11.57 6.48
C LEU A 167 -7.03 10.85 7.02
N ASN A 168 -6.66 9.71 6.43
CA ASN A 168 -5.44 9.01 6.81
C ASN A 168 -4.17 9.84 6.59
N VAL A 169 -4.09 10.60 5.50
CA VAL A 169 -2.96 11.50 5.23
C VAL A 169 -2.93 12.63 6.26
N LEU A 170 -4.07 13.27 6.53
CA LEU A 170 -4.18 14.35 7.52
C LEU A 170 -3.78 13.89 8.92
N LEU A 171 -4.23 12.72 9.35
CA LEU A 171 -3.83 12.14 10.64
C LEU A 171 -2.31 11.87 10.71
N ASN A 172 -1.70 11.39 9.63
CA ASN A 172 -0.25 11.20 9.59
C ASN A 172 0.51 12.54 9.62
N LEU A 173 0.03 13.56 8.88
CA LEU A 173 0.63 14.89 8.89
C LEU A 173 0.49 15.54 10.27
N MET A 174 -0.64 15.34 10.96
CA MET A 174 -0.81 15.82 12.33
C MET A 174 0.21 15.18 13.28
N VAL A 175 0.42 13.88 13.19
CA VAL A 175 1.44 13.16 13.99
C VAL A 175 2.85 13.71 13.71
N LEU A 176 3.18 13.89 12.42
CA LEU A 176 4.48 14.46 12.02
C LEU A 176 4.65 15.90 12.52
N TYR A 177 3.62 16.73 12.39
CA TYR A 177 3.64 18.12 12.86
C TYR A 177 3.89 18.19 14.36
N VAL A 178 3.15 17.40 15.15
CA VAL A 178 3.30 17.36 16.61
C VAL A 178 4.70 16.87 17.00
N GLY A 179 5.20 15.81 16.34
CA GLY A 179 6.51 15.23 16.64
C GLY A 179 7.69 16.11 16.21
N LEU A 180 7.63 16.73 15.03
CA LEU A 180 8.78 17.42 14.43
C LEU A 180 8.77 18.93 14.73
N VAL A 181 7.61 19.59 14.69
CA VAL A 181 7.53 21.06 14.79
C VAL A 181 7.35 21.53 16.21
N LYS A 182 6.51 20.86 16.99
CA LYS A 182 6.24 21.26 18.37
C LYS A 182 7.26 20.77 19.37
N HIS A 183 8.21 19.92 18.97
CA HIS A 183 9.26 19.35 19.83
C HIS A 183 8.73 18.88 21.21
N TYR A 184 7.50 18.35 21.22
CA TYR A 184 6.95 17.81 22.43
C TYR A 184 7.82 16.66 22.95
N ASP A 185 8.06 16.65 24.24
CA ASP A 185 8.79 15.57 24.86
C ASP A 185 7.99 14.26 24.70
N ILE A 186 8.49 13.36 23.85
CA ILE A 186 7.89 12.05 23.58
C ILE A 186 7.74 11.22 24.87
N LYS A 187 8.46 11.57 25.93
CA LYS A 187 8.35 10.92 27.25
C LYS A 187 7.07 11.29 28.00
N SER A 188 6.32 12.28 27.56
CA SER A 188 5.04 12.64 28.18
C SER A 188 4.01 11.52 27.96
N ILE A 189 3.45 10.96 29.03
CA ILE A 189 2.39 9.94 29.01
C ILE A 189 1.20 10.40 28.16
N GLY A 190 0.83 11.67 28.24
CA GLY A 190 -0.27 12.24 27.46
C GLY A 190 -0.03 12.16 25.93
N MET A 191 1.19 12.39 25.49
CA MET A 191 1.58 12.23 24.07
C MET A 191 1.48 10.78 23.63
N ILE A 192 2.00 9.85 24.41
CA ILE A 192 1.94 8.42 24.09
C ILE A 192 0.47 7.97 23.97
N LEU A 193 -0.38 8.35 24.92
CA LEU A 193 -1.81 8.06 24.87
C LEU A 193 -2.51 8.69 23.67
N GLY A 194 -2.15 9.94 23.31
CA GLY A 194 -2.64 10.62 22.12
C GLY A 194 -2.28 9.87 20.81
N PHE A 195 -1.04 9.43 20.68
CA PHE A 195 -0.62 8.63 19.53
C PHE A 195 -1.35 7.28 19.46
N ILE A 196 -1.49 6.59 20.59
CA ILE A 196 -2.25 5.32 20.67
C ILE A 196 -3.71 5.55 20.24
N ALA A 197 -4.35 6.62 20.73
CA ALA A 197 -5.73 6.95 20.39
C ALA A 197 -5.89 7.23 18.89
N ILE A 198 -5.02 8.07 18.30
CA ILE A 198 -5.04 8.38 16.85
C ILE A 198 -4.81 7.11 16.03
N TYR A 199 -3.84 6.29 16.42
CA TYR A 199 -3.55 5.03 15.71
C TYR A 199 -4.69 4.03 15.82
N SER A 200 -5.34 3.93 16.98
CA SER A 200 -6.51 3.06 17.20
C SER A 200 -7.70 3.51 16.37
N LEU A 201 -7.96 4.82 16.33
CA LEU A 201 -9.00 5.41 15.49
C LEU A 201 -8.77 5.11 14.00
N LYS A 202 -7.56 5.31 13.52
CA LYS A 202 -7.16 5.03 12.15
C LYS A 202 -7.26 3.54 11.81
N ALA A 203 -6.83 2.67 12.71
CA ALA A 203 -6.78 1.23 12.47
C ALA A 203 -8.16 0.54 12.51
N SER A 204 -9.12 1.10 13.26
CA SER A 204 -10.44 0.49 13.48
C SER A 204 -11.58 1.23 12.79
N LEU A 205 -11.73 2.53 13.03
CA LEU A 205 -12.90 3.28 12.60
C LEU A 205 -12.98 3.42 11.08
N VAL A 206 -11.88 3.77 10.42
CA VAL A 206 -11.86 3.98 8.96
C VAL A 206 -12.19 2.71 8.19
N PRO A 207 -11.55 1.55 8.46
CA PRO A 207 -11.93 0.29 7.84
C PRO A 207 -13.37 -0.10 8.14
N PHE A 208 -13.83 0.12 9.37
CA PHE A 208 -15.21 -0.20 9.77
C PHE A 208 -16.24 0.60 8.95
N ILE A 209 -16.07 1.92 8.83
CA ILE A 209 -16.96 2.77 8.04
C ILE A 209 -17.00 2.32 6.57
N LEU A 210 -15.83 2.08 5.96
CA LEU A 210 -15.75 1.63 4.58
C LEU A 210 -16.45 0.29 4.35
N ALA A 211 -16.26 -0.68 5.27
CA ALA A 211 -16.90 -1.98 5.16
C ALA A 211 -18.39 -1.92 5.45
N ALA A 212 -18.82 -1.17 6.44
CA ALA A 212 -20.24 -0.98 6.75
C ALA A 212 -20.99 -0.38 5.56
N HIS A 213 -20.41 0.66 4.93
CA HIS A 213 -20.97 1.26 3.73
C HIS A 213 -21.08 0.25 2.58
N GLN A 214 -20.03 -0.54 2.30
CA GLN A 214 -20.07 -1.54 1.24
C GLN A 214 -21.05 -2.67 1.53
N ASN A 215 -21.14 -3.11 2.78
CA ASN A 215 -22.10 -4.14 3.19
C ASN A 215 -23.56 -3.66 3.11
N ALA A 216 -23.82 -2.37 3.29
CA ALA A 216 -25.14 -1.79 3.12
C ALA A 216 -25.60 -1.80 1.64
N ILE A 217 -24.63 -1.59 0.70
CA ILE A 217 -24.93 -1.55 -0.74
C ILE A 217 -24.98 -2.95 -1.37
N HIS A 218 -24.05 -3.81 -1.02
CA HIS A 218 -23.83 -5.10 -1.70
C HIS A 218 -24.08 -6.32 -0.81
N GLY A 219 -24.75 -6.14 0.35
CA GLY A 219 -24.95 -7.18 1.33
C GLY A 219 -23.66 -7.50 2.13
N LYS A 220 -23.73 -8.48 3.01
CA LYS A 220 -22.62 -8.87 3.91
C LYS A 220 -21.50 -9.59 3.15
N VAL A 221 -20.77 -8.88 2.31
CA VAL A 221 -19.60 -9.40 1.55
C VAL A 221 -18.33 -9.27 2.35
N ILE A 222 -18.17 -8.17 3.10
CA ILE A 222 -16.97 -7.86 3.87
C ILE A 222 -17.28 -8.06 5.36
N PHE A 223 -16.46 -8.86 6.03
CA PHE A 223 -16.60 -9.10 7.46
C PHE A 223 -15.40 -8.54 8.20
N HIS A 224 -15.67 -7.68 9.19
CA HIS A 224 -14.71 -7.27 10.20
C HIS A 224 -14.78 -8.25 11.36
N ASP A 225 -13.95 -9.26 11.34
CA ASP A 225 -13.77 -10.14 12.46
C ASP A 225 -12.35 -9.97 13.02
N SER A 226 -12.21 -8.99 13.92
CA SER A 226 -10.93 -8.73 14.59
C SER A 226 -10.59 -9.77 15.65
N ILE A 227 -11.56 -10.57 16.08
CA ILE A 227 -11.45 -11.50 17.21
C ILE A 227 -11.18 -12.93 16.72
N GLN A 228 -11.81 -13.33 15.63
CA GLN A 228 -11.61 -14.65 15.03
C GLN A 228 -10.62 -14.59 13.86
N LYS A 229 -9.58 -15.38 13.91
CA LYS A 229 -8.48 -15.50 12.93
C LYS A 229 -8.91 -15.79 11.47
N ARG A 230 -10.19 -15.78 11.12
CA ARG A 230 -10.70 -16.15 9.80
C ARG A 230 -11.21 -14.91 9.08
N ASP A 231 -10.56 -14.60 7.97
CA ASP A 231 -11.10 -13.68 6.98
C ASP A 231 -12.39 -14.30 6.39
N ARG A 232 -13.55 -13.77 6.82
CA ARG A 232 -14.88 -14.25 6.42
C ARG A 232 -15.45 -13.51 5.20
N THR A 233 -14.65 -12.74 4.51
CA THR A 233 -15.11 -12.05 3.30
C THR A 233 -15.64 -13.05 2.29
N LYS A 234 -16.91 -12.92 1.89
CA LYS A 234 -17.57 -13.76 0.87
C LYS A 234 -17.16 -13.29 -0.52
N ALA A 235 -15.89 -13.50 -0.87
CA ALA A 235 -15.32 -13.15 -2.16
C ALA A 235 -14.18 -14.11 -2.50
N ILE A 236 -13.82 -14.21 -3.75
CA ILE A 236 -12.59 -14.89 -4.19
C ILE A 236 -11.42 -14.00 -3.76
N LYS A 237 -10.54 -14.50 -2.90
CA LYS A 237 -9.43 -13.72 -2.30
C LYS A 237 -8.12 -13.93 -3.05
N ILE A 238 -7.44 -12.83 -3.38
CA ILE A 238 -6.22 -12.85 -4.20
C ILE A 238 -5.15 -11.91 -3.63
#